data_1ca142372e8fe04fef70553a68f48e4a
#
_entry.id   1ca142372e8fe04fef70553a68f48e4a
#
_cell.length_a   1.000
_cell.length_b   1.000
_cell.length_c   1.000
_cell.angle_alpha   90.00
_cell.angle_beta   90.00
_cell.angle_gamma   90.00
#
_symmetry.space_group_name_H-M   'P 1'
#
loop_
_entity.id
_entity.type
_entity.pdbx_description
1 polymer ?
#
loop_
_entity_poly.entity_id
_entity_poly.type
_entity_poly.pdbx_seq_one_letter_code
_entity_poly.pdbx_strand_id
1 'polypeptide(L)'
;KRCHEDLSFMFIAQMSCPNFRVLSDFRKNHGQFFQECFKQTVKLALELKLASLGHISLDGSKFKANTSKHKAMSYDRLKEKEQALSAEIDGLIKAANRCDQEVDKTGYEIPEDLKFKQSRLAKIKTAKQALEQREARLNPGKTIEDDKQISFADTEARIMGKKGAFDYAYNAQISVDADLQIIVGQHISQHANDKQEIEPALTALQDAAEQLPSRLSADNGYWSGANLQ
;
A
#
# COMPACT_ATOMS: atom_id res chain seq x y z
N LYS A 1 -24.34 -2.47 13.87
CA LYS A 1 -25.73 -2.60 13.41
C LYS A 1 -26.16 -4.06 13.45
N ARG A 2 -25.59 -5.00 12.64
CA ARG A 2 -26.02 -6.41 12.63
C ARG A 2 -25.96 -7.10 14.00
N CYS A 3 -24.98 -6.80 14.84
CA CYS A 3 -24.90 -7.35 16.20
C CYS A 3 -26.05 -6.90 17.12
N HIS A 4 -26.89 -5.95 16.70
CA HIS A 4 -28.10 -5.53 17.44
C HIS A 4 -29.41 -6.01 16.80
N GLU A 5 -29.40 -6.41 15.53
CA GLU A 5 -30.61 -6.62 14.73
C GLU A 5 -30.67 -8.05 14.14
N ASP A 6 -29.58 -8.80 14.14
CA ASP A 6 -29.47 -10.13 13.52
C ASP A 6 -29.07 -11.18 14.56
N LEU A 7 -29.94 -12.15 14.79
CA LEU A 7 -29.78 -13.20 15.80
C LEU A 7 -28.52 -14.04 15.56
N SER A 8 -28.15 -14.33 14.31
CA SER A 8 -26.96 -15.10 13.99
C SER A 8 -25.69 -14.33 14.35
N PHE A 9 -25.67 -13.02 14.07
CA PHE A 9 -24.54 -12.15 14.47
C PHE A 9 -24.49 -11.94 15.97
N MET A 10 -25.63 -11.81 16.64
CA MET A 10 -25.70 -11.72 18.12
C MET A 10 -25.15 -13.00 18.76
N PHE A 11 -25.51 -14.16 18.24
CA PHE A 11 -25.02 -15.45 18.73
C PHE A 11 -23.51 -15.59 18.53
N ILE A 12 -22.98 -15.35 17.32
CA ILE A 12 -21.56 -15.44 17.01
C ILE A 12 -20.75 -14.44 17.85
N ALA A 13 -21.26 -13.24 18.04
CA ALA A 13 -20.63 -12.19 18.85
C ALA A 13 -20.85 -12.36 20.37
N GLN A 14 -21.48 -13.46 20.81
CA GLN A 14 -21.80 -13.71 22.21
C GLN A 14 -22.49 -12.51 22.87
N MET A 15 -23.47 -11.94 22.21
CA MET A 15 -24.21 -10.72 22.63
C MET A 15 -23.32 -9.47 22.76
N SER A 16 -22.08 -9.53 22.33
CA SER A 16 -21.14 -8.41 22.34
C SER A 16 -21.38 -7.52 21.12
N CYS A 17 -21.23 -6.21 21.31
CA CYS A 17 -21.40 -5.23 20.22
C CYS A 17 -20.12 -4.40 20.05
N PRO A 18 -19.07 -4.97 19.42
CA PRO A 18 -17.80 -4.29 19.26
C PRO A 18 -17.96 -3.00 18.44
N ASN A 19 -17.30 -1.94 18.89
CA ASN A 19 -17.23 -0.67 18.18
C ASN A 19 -16.45 -0.84 16.86
N PHE A 20 -16.79 -0.06 15.84
CA PHE A 20 -16.10 -0.07 14.55
C PHE A 20 -14.58 0.20 14.66
N ARG A 21 -14.15 1.02 15.63
CA ARG A 21 -12.72 1.27 15.88
C ARG A 21 -12.00 0.02 16.37
N VAL A 22 -12.60 -0.72 17.29
CA VAL A 22 -12.05 -1.99 17.80
C VAL A 22 -11.88 -2.99 16.64
N LEU A 23 -12.86 -3.11 15.75
CA LEU A 23 -12.77 -3.98 14.57
C LEU A 23 -11.69 -3.49 13.58
N SER A 24 -11.58 -2.18 13.38
CA SER A 24 -10.56 -1.59 12.52
C SER A 24 -9.15 -1.82 13.07
N ASP A 25 -8.95 -1.57 14.37
CA ASP A 25 -7.65 -1.73 15.03
C ASP A 25 -7.26 -3.22 15.11
N PHE A 26 -8.23 -4.10 15.37
CA PHE A 26 -8.01 -5.54 15.34
C PHE A 26 -7.50 -5.99 13.97
N ARG A 27 -8.18 -5.61 12.88
CA ARG A 27 -7.75 -5.92 11.52
C ARG A 27 -6.37 -5.36 11.20
N LYS A 28 -6.07 -4.12 11.61
CA LYS A 28 -4.78 -3.47 11.40
C LYS A 28 -3.65 -4.18 12.12
N ASN A 29 -3.89 -4.60 13.35
CA ASN A 29 -2.85 -5.17 14.21
C ASN A 29 -2.64 -6.68 14.00
N HIS A 30 -3.59 -7.37 13.34
CA HIS A 30 -3.60 -8.83 13.17
C HIS A 30 -3.66 -9.25 11.69
N GLY A 31 -2.95 -8.54 10.80
CA GLY A 31 -2.97 -8.81 9.36
C GLY A 31 -2.55 -10.25 9.01
N GLN A 32 -1.51 -10.77 9.66
CA GLN A 32 -1.05 -12.16 9.46
C GLN A 32 -2.12 -13.19 9.87
N PHE A 33 -2.81 -12.93 10.98
CA PHE A 33 -3.92 -13.79 11.42
C PHE A 33 -5.04 -13.84 10.38
N PHE A 34 -5.38 -12.71 9.77
CA PHE A 34 -6.39 -12.68 8.71
C PHE A 34 -5.96 -13.46 7.46
N GLN A 35 -4.69 -13.38 7.08
CA GLN A 35 -4.14 -14.17 5.98
C GLN A 35 -4.22 -15.67 6.28
N GLU A 36 -3.86 -16.08 7.48
CA GLU A 36 -3.94 -17.47 7.89
C GLU A 36 -5.38 -17.99 7.94
N CYS A 37 -6.30 -17.21 8.50
CA CYS A 37 -7.72 -17.53 8.47
C CYS A 37 -8.26 -17.68 7.04
N PHE A 38 -7.82 -16.84 6.11
CA PHE A 38 -8.20 -16.96 4.70
C PHE A 38 -7.72 -18.29 4.10
N LYS A 39 -6.44 -18.64 4.29
CA LYS A 39 -5.88 -19.91 3.83
C LYS A 39 -6.64 -21.11 4.39
N GLN A 40 -6.91 -21.11 5.69
CA GLN A 40 -7.69 -22.19 6.33
C GLN A 40 -9.11 -22.26 5.77
N THR A 41 -9.74 -21.12 5.49
CA THR A 41 -11.08 -21.08 4.88
C THR A 41 -11.07 -21.67 3.47
N VAL A 42 -10.05 -21.37 2.67
CA VAL A 42 -9.88 -21.95 1.32
C VAL A 42 -9.70 -23.45 1.41
N LYS A 43 -8.82 -23.95 2.27
CA LYS A 43 -8.61 -25.39 2.50
C LYS A 43 -9.91 -26.09 2.90
N LEU A 44 -10.64 -25.53 3.85
CA LEU A 44 -11.93 -26.07 4.27
C LEU A 44 -12.95 -26.09 3.11
N ALA A 45 -12.99 -25.05 2.29
CA ALA A 45 -13.88 -24.99 1.13
C ALA A 45 -13.54 -26.08 0.11
N LEU A 46 -12.26 -26.38 -0.11
CA LEU A 46 -11.81 -27.49 -0.98
C LEU A 46 -12.19 -28.86 -0.38
N GLU A 47 -11.96 -29.09 0.90
CA GLU A 47 -12.33 -30.32 1.61
C GLU A 47 -13.84 -30.58 1.55
N LEU A 48 -14.65 -29.54 1.72
CA LEU A 48 -16.10 -29.61 1.65
C LEU A 48 -16.64 -29.62 0.21
N LYS A 49 -15.76 -29.58 -0.80
CA LYS A 49 -16.11 -29.49 -2.23
C LYS A 49 -16.95 -28.26 -2.58
N LEU A 50 -16.77 -27.19 -1.84
CA LEU A 50 -17.34 -25.86 -2.11
C LEU A 50 -16.45 -25.02 -3.04
N ALA A 51 -15.27 -25.52 -3.38
CA ALA A 51 -14.37 -25.02 -4.40
C ALA A 51 -13.64 -26.22 -5.03
N SER A 52 -13.23 -26.13 -6.29
CA SER A 52 -12.65 -27.25 -7.02
C SER A 52 -11.26 -26.99 -7.60
N LEU A 53 -10.85 -25.73 -7.78
CA LEU A 53 -9.68 -25.31 -8.55
C LEU A 53 -9.64 -25.89 -9.98
N GLY A 54 -10.76 -26.35 -10.50
CA GLY A 54 -10.87 -26.87 -11.86
C GLY A 54 -10.71 -25.75 -12.89
N HIS A 55 -11.41 -24.64 -12.66
CA HIS A 55 -11.34 -23.45 -13.49
C HIS A 55 -11.39 -22.20 -12.61
N ILE A 56 -10.32 -21.41 -12.65
CA ILE A 56 -10.21 -20.16 -11.90
C ILE A 56 -10.34 -18.95 -12.83
N SER A 57 -11.14 -17.99 -12.43
CA SER A 57 -11.24 -16.68 -13.06
C SER A 57 -10.42 -15.67 -12.27
N LEU A 58 -9.50 -14.97 -12.94
CA LEU A 58 -8.66 -13.92 -12.37
C LEU A 58 -9.13 -12.55 -12.85
N ASP A 59 -9.35 -11.64 -11.91
CA ASP A 59 -9.71 -10.25 -12.21
C ASP A 59 -9.07 -9.28 -11.21
N GLY A 60 -8.81 -8.06 -11.68
CA GLY A 60 -8.15 -7.01 -10.93
C GLY A 60 -9.00 -5.76 -10.75
N SER A 61 -8.91 -5.15 -9.57
CA SER A 61 -9.57 -3.87 -9.28
C SER A 61 -8.61 -2.86 -8.69
N LYS A 62 -8.72 -1.61 -9.14
CA LYS A 62 -7.90 -0.51 -8.61
C LYS A 62 -8.56 0.07 -7.36
N PHE A 63 -7.90 -0.06 -6.21
CA PHE A 63 -8.33 0.49 -4.94
C PHE A 63 -7.59 1.77 -4.64
N LYS A 64 -8.32 2.86 -4.48
CA LYS A 64 -7.75 4.16 -4.14
C LYS A 64 -7.06 4.11 -2.78
N ALA A 65 -5.81 4.56 -2.75
CA ALA A 65 -5.05 4.71 -1.52
C ALA A 65 -5.58 5.87 -0.67
N ASN A 66 -5.38 5.81 0.64
CA ASN A 66 -5.77 6.88 1.56
C ASN A 66 -4.78 8.06 1.49
N THR A 67 -4.62 8.60 0.30
CA THR A 67 -3.78 9.77 0.02
C THR A 67 -4.41 10.65 -1.05
N SER A 68 -3.93 11.89 -1.17
CA SER A 68 -4.36 12.82 -2.20
C SER A 68 -3.19 13.23 -3.09
N LYS A 69 -3.48 13.64 -4.31
CA LYS A 69 -2.49 14.19 -5.26
C LYS A 69 -1.72 15.40 -4.69
N HIS A 70 -2.36 16.18 -3.81
CA HIS A 70 -1.76 17.34 -3.15
C HIS A 70 -0.72 16.96 -2.08
N LYS A 71 -0.71 15.70 -1.63
CA LYS A 71 0.29 15.16 -0.69
C LYS A 71 1.40 14.38 -1.41
N ALA A 72 1.61 14.67 -2.67
CA ALA A 72 2.65 14.06 -3.49
C ALA A 72 3.62 15.11 -4.03
N MET A 73 4.84 14.69 -4.31
CA MET A 73 5.89 15.56 -4.85
C MET A 73 6.72 14.79 -5.88
N SER A 74 7.14 15.49 -6.94
CA SER A 74 8.09 14.95 -7.93
C SER A 74 9.51 14.92 -7.36
N TYR A 75 10.36 14.08 -7.95
CA TYR A 75 11.74 13.90 -7.51
C TYR A 75 12.55 15.20 -7.56
N ASP A 76 12.38 15.97 -8.62
CA ASP A 76 13.01 17.28 -8.76
C ASP A 76 12.62 18.24 -7.62
N ARG A 77 11.32 18.37 -7.37
CA ARG A 77 10.82 19.19 -6.26
C ARG A 77 11.24 18.69 -4.88
N LEU A 78 11.46 17.38 -4.72
CA LEU A 78 12.00 16.82 -3.47
C LEU A 78 13.43 17.30 -3.25
N LYS A 79 14.29 17.27 -4.29
CA LYS A 79 15.67 17.76 -4.25
C LYS A 79 15.73 19.25 -3.91
N GLU A 80 14.97 20.06 -4.63
CA GLU A 80 14.90 21.52 -4.39
C GLU A 80 14.45 21.86 -2.98
N LYS A 81 13.36 21.21 -2.52
CA LYS A 81 12.81 21.47 -1.18
C LYS A 81 13.72 20.99 -0.06
N GLU A 82 14.40 19.87 -0.25
CA GLU A 82 15.41 19.38 0.69
C GLU A 82 16.54 20.39 0.86
N GLN A 83 17.11 20.88 -0.24
CA GLN A 83 18.19 21.84 -0.23
C GLN A 83 17.78 23.19 0.39
N ALA A 84 16.65 23.74 -0.06
CA ALA A 84 16.15 25.01 0.44
C ALA A 84 15.87 24.96 1.95
N LEU A 85 15.20 23.90 2.41
CA LEU A 85 14.82 23.75 3.82
C LEU A 85 16.04 23.47 4.72
N SER A 86 17.02 22.72 4.20
CA SER A 86 18.31 22.49 4.90
C SER A 86 19.06 23.80 5.08
N ALA A 87 19.20 24.60 4.03
CA ALA A 87 19.87 25.91 4.10
C ALA A 87 19.16 26.88 5.06
N GLU A 88 17.85 26.87 5.07
CA GLU A 88 17.03 27.70 5.98
C GLU A 88 17.22 27.29 7.45
N ILE A 89 17.24 25.98 7.74
CA ILE A 89 17.51 25.44 9.07
C ILE A 89 18.94 25.82 9.52
N ASP A 90 19.93 25.64 8.65
CA ASP A 90 21.31 26.00 8.95
C ASP A 90 21.46 27.50 9.23
N GLY A 91 20.73 28.35 8.49
CA GLY A 91 20.68 29.78 8.73
C GLY A 91 20.10 30.14 10.11
N LEU A 92 19.00 29.49 10.49
CA LEU A 92 18.38 29.67 11.80
C LEU A 92 19.27 29.21 12.95
N ILE A 93 19.95 28.09 12.81
CA ILE A 93 20.90 27.57 13.81
C ILE A 93 22.10 28.52 13.97
N LYS A 94 22.65 29.04 12.85
CA LYS A 94 23.73 30.02 12.88
C LYS A 94 23.32 31.32 13.54
N ALA A 95 22.08 31.80 13.28
CA ALA A 95 21.55 32.99 13.92
C ALA A 95 21.35 32.78 15.43
N ALA A 96 20.81 31.63 15.83
CA ALA A 96 20.66 31.24 17.24
C ALA A 96 22.01 31.21 17.95
N ASN A 97 23.02 30.55 17.38
CA ASN A 97 24.37 30.47 17.97
C ASN A 97 25.07 31.84 18.09
N ARG A 98 24.76 32.81 17.22
CA ARG A 98 25.26 34.18 17.36
C ARG A 98 24.59 34.89 18.53
N CYS A 99 23.27 34.73 18.69
CA CYS A 99 22.56 35.29 19.84
C CYS A 99 23.05 34.71 21.18
N ASP A 100 23.38 33.42 21.23
CA ASP A 100 23.90 32.78 22.45
C ASP A 100 25.31 33.29 22.81
N GLN A 101 26.07 33.79 21.85
CA GLN A 101 27.41 34.41 22.13
C GLN A 101 27.31 35.84 22.61
N GLU A 102 26.22 36.51 22.36
CA GLU A 102 26.02 37.95 22.67
C GLU A 102 25.19 38.21 23.94
N VAL A 103 24.46 37.19 24.47
CA VAL A 103 23.54 37.38 25.62
C VAL A 103 23.76 36.27 26.67
N ASP A 104 24.07 36.76 27.88
CA ASP A 104 24.30 35.95 29.10
C ASP A 104 23.03 35.16 29.50
N LYS A 105 23.15 33.82 29.54
CA LYS A 105 22.50 32.88 30.51
C LYS A 105 20.97 32.81 30.62
N THR A 106 20.17 33.09 29.66
CA THR A 106 18.77 32.62 29.63
C THR A 106 18.61 31.56 28.55
N GLY A 107 18.24 30.34 28.99
CA GLY A 107 18.13 29.18 28.11
C GLY A 107 17.28 29.49 26.87
N TYR A 108 17.91 29.35 25.71
CA TYR A 108 17.26 29.55 24.42
C TYR A 108 16.30 28.39 24.15
N GLU A 109 15.01 28.67 24.15
CA GLU A 109 14.03 27.71 23.65
C GLU A 109 14.12 27.63 22.13
N ILE A 110 14.28 26.42 21.59
CA ILE A 110 14.27 26.19 20.15
C ILE A 110 12.92 26.69 19.59
N PRO A 111 12.90 27.65 18.67
CA PRO A 111 11.65 28.16 18.14
C PRO A 111 10.78 27.04 17.58
N GLU A 112 9.47 27.07 17.84
CA GLU A 112 8.52 26.06 17.31
C GLU A 112 8.61 25.93 15.78
N ASP A 113 8.91 27.04 15.09
CA ASP A 113 9.13 27.08 13.65
C ASP A 113 10.32 26.21 13.21
N LEU A 114 11.40 26.18 13.99
CA LEU A 114 12.56 25.32 13.70
C LEU A 114 12.21 23.84 13.86
N LYS A 115 11.48 23.47 14.91
CA LYS A 115 11.00 22.10 15.12
C LYS A 115 10.10 21.64 13.96
N PHE A 116 9.21 22.52 13.52
CA PHE A 116 8.32 22.26 12.39
C PHE A 116 9.11 22.06 11.09
N LYS A 117 10.09 22.92 10.80
CA LYS A 117 10.95 22.82 9.61
C LYS A 117 11.80 21.54 9.63
N GLN A 118 12.37 21.18 10.76
CA GLN A 118 13.12 19.92 10.93
C GLN A 118 12.22 18.69 10.69
N SER A 119 11.02 18.67 11.26
CA SER A 119 10.06 17.59 11.02
C SER A 119 9.67 17.47 9.54
N ARG A 120 9.47 18.61 8.88
CA ARG A 120 9.16 18.65 7.45
C ARG A 120 10.33 18.18 6.59
N LEU A 121 11.55 18.57 6.90
CA LEU A 121 12.78 18.10 6.24
C LEU A 121 12.93 16.58 6.39
N ALA A 122 12.72 16.04 7.58
CA ALA A 122 12.78 14.60 7.81
C ALA A 122 11.78 13.83 6.93
N LYS A 123 10.53 14.31 6.81
CA LYS A 123 9.52 13.71 5.93
C LYS A 123 9.94 13.75 4.45
N ILE A 124 10.51 14.86 3.99
CA ILE A 124 11.00 14.99 2.61
C ILE A 124 12.15 14.00 2.36
N LYS A 125 13.11 13.90 3.26
CA LYS A 125 14.24 12.95 3.17
C LYS A 125 13.74 11.50 3.13
N THR A 126 12.83 11.13 4.01
CA THR A 126 12.24 9.78 4.04
C THR A 126 11.51 9.45 2.73
N ALA A 127 10.71 10.37 2.21
CA ALA A 127 10.01 10.17 0.95
C ALA A 127 10.98 10.06 -0.23
N LYS A 128 12.01 10.90 -0.28
CA LYS A 128 13.06 10.85 -1.31
C LYS A 128 13.79 9.51 -1.28
N GLN A 129 14.24 9.06 -0.12
CA GLN A 129 14.90 7.75 0.05
C GLN A 129 14.00 6.60 -0.39
N ALA A 130 12.71 6.62 -0.04
CA ALA A 130 11.76 5.60 -0.46
C ALA A 130 11.60 5.57 -1.99
N LEU A 131 11.58 6.75 -2.64
CA LEU A 131 11.56 6.86 -4.09
C LEU A 131 12.84 6.30 -4.74
N GLU A 132 13.99 6.69 -4.22
CA GLU A 132 15.29 6.22 -4.71
C GLU A 132 15.45 4.71 -4.58
N GLN A 133 15.10 4.14 -3.44
CA GLN A 133 15.11 2.68 -3.22
C GLN A 133 14.15 1.96 -4.16
N ARG A 134 12.98 2.53 -4.39
CA ARG A 134 12.01 1.99 -5.34
C ARG A 134 12.57 1.95 -6.76
N GLU A 135 13.08 3.07 -7.24
CA GLU A 135 13.59 3.17 -8.61
C GLU A 135 14.86 2.33 -8.79
N ALA A 136 15.73 2.24 -7.80
CA ALA A 136 16.89 1.35 -7.83
C ALA A 136 16.50 -0.13 -7.98
N ARG A 137 15.39 -0.54 -7.36
CA ARG A 137 14.86 -1.91 -7.47
C ARG A 137 14.19 -2.18 -8.82
N LEU A 138 13.39 -1.22 -9.32
CA LEU A 138 12.62 -1.38 -10.55
C LEU A 138 13.48 -1.13 -11.82
N ASN A 139 14.45 -0.25 -11.73
CA ASN A 139 15.27 0.21 -12.84
C ASN A 139 16.76 0.25 -12.45
N PRO A 140 17.38 -0.90 -12.14
CA PRO A 140 18.76 -0.94 -11.68
C PRO A 140 19.70 -0.28 -12.70
N GLY A 141 20.54 0.65 -12.22
CA GLY A 141 21.52 1.35 -13.03
C GLY A 141 21.00 2.50 -13.90
N LYS A 142 19.70 2.81 -13.84
CA LYS A 142 19.16 3.99 -14.53
C LYS A 142 19.06 5.19 -13.60
N THR A 143 19.23 6.38 -14.17
CA THR A 143 18.99 7.64 -13.46
C THR A 143 17.48 7.81 -13.24
N ILE A 144 17.12 8.35 -12.07
CA ILE A 144 15.72 8.61 -11.73
C ILE A 144 15.24 9.83 -12.53
N GLU A 145 14.13 9.69 -13.23
CA GLU A 145 13.50 10.78 -13.96
C GLU A 145 12.91 11.80 -12.98
N ASP A 146 13.05 13.08 -13.29
CA ASP A 146 12.67 14.19 -12.41
C ASP A 146 11.15 14.30 -12.17
N ASP A 147 10.33 13.75 -13.06
CA ASP A 147 8.87 13.71 -12.98
C ASP A 147 8.31 12.59 -12.10
N LYS A 148 9.14 11.62 -11.70
CA LYS A 148 8.73 10.52 -10.82
C LYS A 148 8.18 11.06 -9.50
N GLN A 149 7.00 10.61 -9.13
CA GLN A 149 6.28 11.12 -7.98
C GLN A 149 6.18 10.09 -6.85
N ILE A 150 6.11 10.60 -5.64
CA ILE A 150 5.83 9.82 -4.44
C ILE A 150 4.87 10.58 -3.51
N SER A 151 3.99 9.84 -2.86
CA SER A 151 3.11 10.38 -1.83
C SER A 151 3.78 10.35 -0.46
N PHE A 152 3.62 11.44 0.32
CA PHE A 152 4.11 11.50 1.71
C PHE A 152 3.25 10.70 2.69
N ALA A 153 1.98 10.47 2.37
CA ALA A 153 1.05 9.76 3.23
C ALA A 153 1.11 8.24 3.02
N ASP A 154 1.47 7.82 1.80
CA ASP A 154 1.55 6.42 1.42
C ASP A 154 2.59 6.28 0.30
N THR A 155 3.81 5.92 0.68
CA THR A 155 4.96 5.82 -0.23
C THR A 155 4.88 4.59 -1.15
N GLU A 156 4.04 3.62 -0.81
CA GLU A 156 3.86 2.40 -1.59
C GLU A 156 2.78 2.53 -2.66
N ALA A 157 1.81 3.43 -2.47
CA ALA A 157 0.78 3.67 -3.47
C ALA A 157 1.37 4.20 -4.79
N ARG A 158 0.79 3.80 -5.91
CA ARG A 158 1.21 4.20 -7.25
C ARG A 158 0.12 4.98 -7.97
N ILE A 159 0.55 5.85 -8.87
CA ILE A 159 -0.38 6.53 -9.77
C ILE A 159 -0.94 5.49 -10.74
N MET A 160 -2.23 5.27 -10.68
CA MET A 160 -2.96 4.38 -11.55
C MET A 160 -4.12 5.13 -12.19
N GLY A 161 -4.35 4.88 -13.48
CA GLY A 161 -5.37 5.58 -14.24
C GLY A 161 -6.48 4.68 -14.70
N LYS A 162 -7.71 5.22 -14.72
CA LYS A 162 -8.83 4.63 -15.44
C LYS A 162 -9.50 5.74 -16.24
N LYS A 163 -9.48 5.63 -17.59
CA LYS A 163 -10.17 6.54 -18.55
C LYS A 163 -10.04 8.04 -18.19
N GLY A 164 -8.79 8.53 -18.11
CA GLY A 164 -8.52 9.97 -17.94
C GLY A 164 -8.49 10.49 -16.50
N ALA A 165 -8.83 9.68 -15.53
CA ALA A 165 -8.66 10.00 -14.12
C ALA A 165 -7.49 9.18 -13.54
N PHE A 166 -6.53 9.87 -12.91
CA PHE A 166 -5.38 9.24 -12.26
C PHE A 166 -5.46 9.48 -10.75
N ASP A 167 -5.33 8.41 -9.99
CA ASP A 167 -5.27 8.47 -8.52
C ASP A 167 -4.13 7.59 -7.99
N TYR A 168 -3.68 7.88 -6.77
CA TYR A 168 -2.84 6.94 -6.04
C TYR A 168 -3.68 5.74 -5.63
N ALA A 169 -3.27 4.56 -6.03
CA ALA A 169 -4.03 3.34 -5.86
C ALA A 169 -3.13 2.11 -5.71
N TYR A 170 -3.75 1.02 -5.34
CA TYR A 170 -3.23 -0.34 -5.41
C TYR A 170 -4.04 -1.14 -6.41
N ASN A 171 -3.43 -2.12 -7.02
CA ASN A 171 -4.08 -3.09 -7.88
C ASN A 171 -4.34 -4.37 -7.07
N ALA A 172 -5.59 -4.59 -6.67
CA ALA A 172 -5.97 -5.78 -5.95
C ALA A 172 -6.50 -6.82 -6.92
N GLN A 173 -5.91 -8.00 -6.87
CA GLN A 173 -6.22 -9.14 -7.72
C GLN A 173 -6.96 -10.20 -6.91
N ILE A 174 -7.99 -10.78 -7.46
CA ILE A 174 -8.72 -11.90 -6.86
C ILE A 174 -8.82 -13.06 -7.84
N SER A 175 -8.64 -14.26 -7.31
CA SER A 175 -8.83 -15.53 -8.02
C SER A 175 -10.08 -16.21 -7.50
N VAL A 176 -11.04 -16.47 -8.37
CA VAL A 176 -12.36 -16.97 -8.02
C VAL A 176 -12.59 -18.32 -8.71
N ASP A 177 -13.04 -19.31 -7.96
CA ASP A 177 -13.56 -20.56 -8.53
C ASP A 177 -14.74 -20.25 -9.44
N ALA A 178 -14.65 -20.65 -10.72
CA ALA A 178 -15.63 -20.27 -11.72
C ALA A 178 -16.99 -20.97 -11.52
N ASP A 179 -17.02 -22.15 -10.90
CA ASP A 179 -18.22 -22.96 -10.72
C ASP A 179 -19.04 -22.46 -9.53
N LEU A 180 -18.41 -22.24 -8.38
CA LEU A 180 -19.08 -21.92 -7.14
C LEU A 180 -18.87 -20.47 -6.65
N GLN A 181 -18.11 -19.66 -7.40
CA GLN A 181 -17.90 -18.24 -7.15
C GLN A 181 -17.23 -17.94 -5.78
N ILE A 182 -16.41 -18.86 -5.30
CA ILE A 182 -15.66 -18.69 -4.05
C ILE A 182 -14.29 -18.07 -4.37
N ILE A 183 -13.90 -17.05 -3.60
CA ILE A 183 -12.56 -16.46 -3.68
C ILE A 183 -11.57 -17.45 -3.06
N VAL A 184 -10.62 -17.92 -3.88
CA VAL A 184 -9.61 -18.93 -3.49
C VAL A 184 -8.20 -18.37 -3.48
N GLY A 185 -7.97 -17.19 -4.03
CA GLY A 185 -6.68 -16.49 -4.00
C GLY A 185 -6.85 -14.99 -4.04
N GLN A 186 -5.89 -14.27 -3.49
CA GLN A 186 -5.87 -12.81 -3.54
C GLN A 186 -4.45 -12.28 -3.36
N HIS A 187 -4.11 -11.21 -4.06
CA HIS A 187 -2.88 -10.46 -3.81
C HIS A 187 -3.06 -8.99 -4.15
N ILE A 188 -2.15 -8.17 -3.63
CA ILE A 188 -2.11 -6.74 -3.91
C ILE A 188 -0.81 -6.41 -4.64
N SER A 189 -0.95 -5.70 -5.75
CA SER A 189 0.15 -5.27 -6.59
C SER A 189 0.25 -3.74 -6.68
N GLN A 190 1.42 -3.29 -7.04
CA GLN A 190 1.72 -1.89 -7.34
C GLN A 190 1.81 -1.61 -8.84
N HIS A 191 1.54 -2.60 -9.70
CA HIS A 191 1.54 -2.44 -11.13
C HIS A 191 0.25 -1.75 -11.61
N ALA A 192 0.41 -0.75 -12.47
CA ALA A 192 -0.73 0.01 -13.00
C ALA A 192 -1.56 -0.78 -14.02
N ASN A 193 -1.01 -1.87 -14.58
CA ASN A 193 -1.68 -2.78 -15.50
C ASN A 193 -1.53 -4.23 -15.02
N ASP A 194 -2.30 -5.13 -15.60
CA ASP A 194 -2.42 -6.52 -15.14
C ASP A 194 -1.48 -7.50 -15.87
N LYS A 195 -0.61 -7.00 -16.75
CA LYS A 195 0.29 -7.81 -17.61
C LYS A 195 1.31 -8.67 -16.86
N GLN A 196 1.56 -8.39 -15.61
CA GLN A 196 2.53 -9.10 -14.77
C GLN A 196 1.86 -9.81 -13.58
N GLU A 197 0.52 -9.93 -13.59
CA GLU A 197 -0.22 -10.38 -12.42
C GLU A 197 -0.58 -11.88 -12.45
N ILE A 198 -0.33 -12.61 -13.56
CA ILE A 198 -0.63 -14.05 -13.64
C ILE A 198 0.28 -14.85 -12.70
N GLU A 199 1.60 -14.65 -12.76
CA GLU A 199 2.55 -15.36 -11.91
C GLU A 199 2.32 -15.10 -10.41
N PRO A 200 2.16 -13.83 -9.95
CA PRO A 200 1.78 -13.56 -8.56
C PRO A 200 0.44 -14.18 -8.16
N ALA A 201 -0.54 -14.23 -9.05
CA ALA A 201 -1.83 -14.86 -8.77
C ALA A 201 -1.70 -16.38 -8.59
N LEU A 202 -0.92 -17.05 -9.44
CA LEU A 202 -0.64 -18.48 -9.30
C LEU A 202 0.14 -18.77 -8.01
N THR A 203 1.10 -17.93 -7.66
CA THR A 203 1.83 -18.03 -6.38
C THR A 203 0.89 -17.89 -5.19
N ALA A 204 -0.03 -16.91 -5.21
CA ALA A 204 -1.02 -16.74 -4.16
C ALA A 204 -1.99 -17.92 -4.04
N LEU A 205 -2.38 -18.53 -5.17
CA LEU A 205 -3.19 -19.75 -5.19
C LEU A 205 -2.43 -20.93 -4.60
N GLN A 206 -1.18 -21.12 -4.99
CA GLN A 206 -0.33 -22.20 -4.46
C GLN A 206 -0.12 -22.05 -2.94
N ASP A 207 0.02 -20.81 -2.45
CA ASP A 207 0.18 -20.52 -1.03
C ASP A 207 -1.12 -20.73 -0.23
N ALA A 208 -2.29 -20.46 -0.82
CA ALA A 208 -3.58 -20.60 -0.15
C ALA A 208 -4.16 -22.03 -0.22
N ALA A 209 -4.06 -22.68 -1.37
CA ALA A 209 -4.72 -23.94 -1.67
C ALA A 209 -3.75 -25.15 -1.79
N GLU A 210 -2.44 -24.89 -1.75
CA GLU A 210 -1.35 -25.89 -1.92
C GLU A 210 -1.37 -26.63 -3.27
N GLN A 211 -2.13 -26.12 -4.23
CA GLN A 211 -2.25 -26.69 -5.57
C GLN A 211 -2.56 -25.59 -6.61
N LEU A 212 -2.26 -25.88 -7.86
CA LEU A 212 -2.54 -25.00 -8.99
C LEU A 212 -3.85 -25.38 -9.68
N PRO A 213 -4.54 -24.41 -10.31
CA PRO A 213 -5.76 -24.69 -11.05
C PRO A 213 -5.49 -25.46 -12.35
N SER A 214 -6.46 -26.26 -12.80
CA SER A 214 -6.38 -26.94 -14.10
C SER A 214 -6.51 -25.96 -15.27
N ARG A 215 -7.25 -24.87 -15.09
CA ARG A 215 -7.43 -23.78 -16.06
C ARG A 215 -7.51 -22.45 -15.36
N LEU A 216 -6.92 -21.43 -15.98
CA LEU A 216 -7.02 -20.04 -15.56
C LEU A 216 -7.59 -19.23 -16.71
N SER A 217 -8.60 -18.41 -16.45
CA SER A 217 -9.10 -17.39 -17.36
C SER A 217 -8.89 -16.00 -16.77
N ALA A 218 -8.51 -15.06 -17.61
CA ALA A 218 -8.35 -13.66 -17.28
C ALA A 218 -8.76 -12.81 -18.49
N ASP A 219 -9.01 -11.53 -18.30
CA ASP A 219 -9.34 -10.64 -19.40
C ASP A 219 -8.11 -10.32 -20.29
N ASN A 220 -8.36 -9.60 -21.38
CA ASN A 220 -7.31 -9.26 -22.34
C ASN A 220 -6.23 -8.31 -21.76
N GLY A 221 -6.46 -7.69 -20.62
CA GLY A 221 -5.50 -6.85 -19.90
C GLY A 221 -4.28 -7.59 -19.38
N TYR A 222 -4.40 -8.90 -19.19
CA TYR A 222 -3.31 -9.79 -18.73
C TYR A 222 -2.41 -10.30 -19.85
N TRP A 223 -2.76 -10.03 -21.12
CA TRP A 223 -1.99 -10.50 -22.25
C TRP A 223 -0.61 -9.87 -22.30
N SER A 224 0.44 -10.69 -22.21
CA SER A 224 1.84 -10.29 -22.39
C SER A 224 2.67 -11.46 -22.91
N GLY A 225 3.79 -11.14 -23.59
CA GLY A 225 4.70 -12.19 -24.08
C GLY A 225 5.32 -13.04 -22.95
N ALA A 226 5.48 -12.47 -21.75
CA ALA A 226 5.99 -13.20 -20.58
C ALA A 226 5.00 -14.23 -20.03
N ASN A 227 3.70 -13.98 -20.17
CA ASN A 227 2.64 -14.88 -19.69
C ASN A 227 2.38 -16.07 -20.64
N LEU A 228 3.08 -16.16 -21.78
CA LEU A 228 2.96 -17.22 -22.75
C LEU A 228 4.09 -18.27 -22.69
N GLN A 229 5.07 -18.04 -21.83
CA GLN A 229 6.17 -18.96 -21.54
C GLN A 229 5.88 -19.83 -20.32
#